data_189ec0cb610b31740bf752938706ddce
#
_entry.id   189ec0cb610b31740bf752938706ddce
#
_cell.length_a   1.000
_cell.length_b   1.000
_cell.length_c   1.000
_cell.angle_alpha   90.00
_cell.angle_beta   90.00
_cell.angle_gamma   90.00
#
_symmetry.space_group_name_H-M   'P 1'
#
loop_
_entity.id
_entity.type
_entity.pdbx_description
1 polymer ?
#
loop_
_entity_poly.entity_id
_entity_poly.type
_entity_poly.pdbx_seq_one_letter_code
_entity_poly.pdbx_strand_id
1 'polypeptide(L)'
;RNALFVGVAIPLSMFLSFTVSGFMGVTLNTMVLFSLVIALGMLVDNGIVVVENVYRLMDEGYPRIQAAKLGVGEVAMPIIASTATTLAAFFPLILWEGIMGEFMKWLPITLIIVLSSSLFVALIINPMLISVYMKVMPKEVSKVTFITKLETLYERFLNYALKGRKPIGIVAGTFGLLFLVIFLMVTFPPKILFFPNTDAKQVFVYVEYPIGTDIEQTNIISMEIEQDIETYLKKYEVNGENFLITSVIGQVGEGTADPSRGQEGGKTPNKARITIDFVKFQDREGVSSETVLKEVRGLLQGYPGVSIVVDKPSDGPPTGPPINIEVRGDDYKLILETANALRTFINTSNVPGIEELKLDIDQGKPEMIVTIDRQKARRLGVSTGQIGMNLRTALYGKEISTYKDATDDYPINLRLKDEMRYNKDALLNQKITFRNQSSGQIKQVPISAVATTENKTAFSA
;
A
#
# COMPACT_ATOMS: atom_id res chain seq x y z
N ARG A 1 -33.08 -17.44 27.53
CA ARG A 1 -33.25 -16.10 28.17
C ARG A 1 -31.92 -15.51 28.63
N ASN A 2 -31.01 -16.28 29.24
CA ASN A 2 -29.70 -15.78 29.68
C ASN A 2 -28.86 -15.27 28.51
N ALA A 3 -28.93 -15.96 27.38
CA ALA A 3 -28.27 -15.52 26.15
C ALA A 3 -28.74 -14.13 25.64
N LEU A 4 -29.94 -13.69 26.02
CA LEU A 4 -30.44 -12.38 25.60
C LEU A 4 -29.67 -11.21 26.28
N PHE A 5 -29.25 -11.38 27.55
CA PHE A 5 -28.45 -10.38 28.26
C PHE A 5 -27.07 -10.23 27.64
N VAL A 6 -26.47 -11.34 27.25
CA VAL A 6 -25.22 -11.33 26.51
C VAL A 6 -25.42 -10.73 25.12
N GLY A 7 -26.52 -11.10 24.43
CA GLY A 7 -26.86 -10.56 23.11
C GLY A 7 -27.08 -9.05 23.09
N VAL A 8 -27.57 -8.45 24.18
CA VAL A 8 -27.74 -6.98 24.33
C VAL A 8 -26.38 -6.32 24.66
N ALA A 9 -25.52 -7.00 25.42
CA ALA A 9 -24.23 -6.47 25.78
C ALA A 9 -23.31 -6.21 24.57
N ILE A 10 -23.41 -7.06 23.53
CA ILE A 10 -22.59 -6.96 22.32
C ILE A 10 -22.79 -5.60 21.62
N PRO A 11 -24.00 -5.24 21.15
CA PRO A 11 -24.22 -3.96 20.49
C PRO A 11 -23.92 -2.76 21.40
N LEU A 12 -24.22 -2.85 22.70
CA LEU A 12 -23.89 -1.76 23.63
C LEU A 12 -22.37 -1.54 23.73
N SER A 13 -21.59 -2.60 23.83
CA SER A 13 -20.13 -2.51 23.86
C SER A 13 -19.56 -1.95 22.55
N MET A 14 -20.14 -2.36 21.42
CA MET A 14 -19.72 -1.86 20.10
C MET A 14 -20.06 -0.37 19.93
N PHE A 15 -21.27 0.06 20.28
CA PHE A 15 -21.64 1.47 20.21
C PHE A 15 -20.80 2.34 21.15
N LEU A 16 -20.50 1.86 22.34
CA LEU A 16 -19.60 2.55 23.27
C LEU A 16 -18.21 2.66 22.67
N SER A 17 -17.71 1.60 22.06
CA SER A 17 -16.40 1.57 21.39
C SER A 17 -16.32 2.54 20.22
N PHE A 18 -17.37 2.62 19.39
CA PHE A 18 -17.44 3.60 18.30
C PHE A 18 -17.45 5.02 18.83
N THR A 19 -18.18 5.26 19.91
CA THR A 19 -18.23 6.59 20.56
C THR A 19 -16.84 6.99 21.07
N VAL A 20 -16.15 6.10 21.79
CA VAL A 20 -14.81 6.35 22.30
C VAL A 20 -13.81 6.55 21.15
N SER A 21 -13.86 5.70 20.13
CA SER A 21 -13.01 5.82 18.92
C SER A 21 -13.21 7.16 18.22
N GLY A 22 -14.47 7.62 18.11
CA GLY A 22 -14.80 8.94 17.54
C GLY A 22 -14.20 10.09 18.33
N PHE A 23 -14.30 10.06 19.67
CA PHE A 23 -13.68 11.07 20.53
C PHE A 23 -12.15 11.08 20.46
N MET A 24 -11.53 9.92 20.24
CA MET A 24 -10.09 9.80 20.06
C MET A 24 -9.60 10.17 18.65
N GLY A 25 -10.50 10.50 17.72
CA GLY A 25 -10.16 10.82 16.33
C GLY A 25 -9.68 9.61 15.52
N VAL A 26 -10.02 8.40 15.92
CA VAL A 26 -9.68 7.18 15.19
C VAL A 26 -10.50 7.12 13.90
N THR A 27 -9.82 7.12 12.76
CA THR A 27 -10.45 6.97 11.45
C THR A 27 -10.74 5.50 11.13
N LEU A 28 -11.91 5.22 10.54
CA LEU A 28 -12.26 3.88 10.09
C LEU A 28 -11.39 3.50 8.88
N ASN A 29 -10.45 2.63 9.12
CA ASN A 29 -9.59 2.02 8.09
C ASN A 29 -9.70 0.49 8.13
N THR A 30 -9.08 -0.19 7.17
CA THR A 30 -9.13 -1.66 7.08
C THR A 30 -8.64 -2.35 8.34
N MET A 31 -7.60 -1.81 9.02
CA MET A 31 -7.07 -2.39 10.26
C MET A 31 -8.04 -2.24 11.43
N VAL A 32 -8.70 -1.09 11.53
CA VAL A 32 -9.76 -0.86 12.53
C VAL A 32 -10.93 -1.80 12.31
N LEU A 33 -11.40 -1.95 11.06
CA LEU A 33 -12.49 -2.88 10.74
C LEU A 33 -12.11 -4.33 11.05
N PHE A 34 -10.91 -4.75 10.71
CA PHE A 34 -10.39 -6.07 11.01
C PHE A 34 -10.33 -6.33 12.53
N SER A 35 -9.87 -5.32 13.29
CA SER A 35 -9.83 -5.36 14.75
C SER A 35 -11.21 -5.49 15.37
N LEU A 36 -12.21 -4.81 14.83
CA LEU A 36 -13.60 -4.91 15.29
C LEU A 36 -14.16 -6.32 15.08
N VAL A 37 -13.84 -6.96 13.96
CA VAL A 37 -14.26 -8.35 13.69
C VAL A 37 -13.58 -9.31 14.67
N ILE A 38 -12.28 -9.17 14.94
CA ILE A 38 -11.56 -9.97 15.93
C ILE A 38 -12.14 -9.74 17.33
N ALA A 39 -12.33 -8.47 17.70
CA ALA A 39 -12.88 -8.09 19.00
C ALA A 39 -14.26 -8.66 19.25
N LEU A 40 -15.09 -8.79 18.21
CA LEU A 40 -16.44 -9.33 18.33
C LEU A 40 -16.46 -10.74 18.96
N GLY A 41 -15.48 -11.59 18.57
CA GLY A 41 -15.33 -12.92 19.14
C GLY A 41 -14.90 -12.93 20.61
N MET A 42 -14.09 -11.95 21.03
CA MET A 42 -13.57 -11.83 22.40
C MET A 42 -14.51 -11.03 23.34
N LEU A 43 -15.42 -10.26 22.77
CA LEU A 43 -16.28 -9.34 23.48
C LEU A 43 -17.36 -10.08 24.31
N VAL A 44 -17.76 -11.26 23.82
CA VAL A 44 -18.83 -12.07 24.42
C VAL A 44 -18.40 -12.71 25.74
N ASP A 45 -17.12 -13.06 25.87
CA ASP A 45 -16.60 -13.87 26.98
C ASP A 45 -16.81 -13.20 28.34
N ASN A 46 -16.49 -11.92 28.47
CA ASN A 46 -16.67 -11.17 29.71
C ASN A 46 -18.14 -11.16 30.16
N GLY A 47 -19.05 -10.96 29.20
CA GLY A 47 -20.48 -10.92 29.46
C GLY A 47 -21.05 -12.26 29.91
N ILE A 48 -20.62 -13.35 29.28
CA ILE A 48 -21.07 -14.72 29.62
C ILE A 48 -20.72 -15.06 31.07
N VAL A 49 -19.46 -14.85 31.47
CA VAL A 49 -18.99 -15.20 32.83
C VAL A 49 -19.78 -14.47 33.89
N VAL A 50 -20.04 -13.18 33.71
CA VAL A 50 -20.84 -12.39 34.65
C VAL A 50 -22.29 -12.88 34.72
N VAL A 51 -22.92 -13.07 33.56
CA VAL A 51 -24.32 -13.53 33.47
C VAL A 51 -24.50 -14.88 34.15
N GLU A 52 -23.59 -15.82 33.87
CA GLU A 52 -23.64 -17.20 34.39
C GLU A 52 -23.43 -17.23 35.90
N ASN A 53 -22.42 -16.46 36.42
CA ASN A 53 -22.15 -16.44 37.84
C ASN A 53 -23.32 -15.82 38.65
N VAL A 54 -23.91 -14.75 38.16
CA VAL A 54 -25.09 -14.15 38.79
C VAL A 54 -26.29 -15.10 38.73
N TYR A 55 -26.50 -15.79 37.58
CA TYR A 55 -27.55 -16.78 37.47
C TYR A 55 -27.37 -17.95 38.45
N ARG A 56 -26.14 -18.46 38.63
CA ARG A 56 -25.80 -19.50 39.60
C ARG A 56 -26.21 -19.10 41.02
N LEU A 57 -25.85 -17.89 41.46
CA LEU A 57 -26.20 -17.39 42.79
C LEU A 57 -27.73 -17.21 42.96
N MET A 58 -28.42 -16.81 41.89
CA MET A 58 -29.88 -16.74 41.93
C MET A 58 -30.52 -18.11 42.03
N ASP A 59 -29.96 -19.14 41.35
CA ASP A 59 -30.42 -20.54 41.44
C ASP A 59 -30.13 -21.14 42.83
N GLU A 60 -29.10 -20.66 43.53
CA GLU A 60 -28.80 -21.00 44.93
C GLU A 60 -29.77 -20.28 45.94
N GLY A 61 -30.66 -19.39 45.47
CA GLY A 61 -31.71 -18.78 46.31
C GLY A 61 -31.42 -17.33 46.73
N TYR A 62 -30.31 -16.72 46.27
CA TYR A 62 -30.04 -15.30 46.60
C TYR A 62 -31.02 -14.36 45.89
N PRO A 63 -31.47 -13.27 46.57
CA PRO A 63 -32.28 -12.21 45.92
C PRO A 63 -31.51 -11.58 44.75
N ARG A 64 -32.19 -11.21 43.68
CA ARG A 64 -31.62 -10.70 42.40
C ARG A 64 -30.54 -9.66 42.60
N ILE A 65 -30.81 -8.61 43.40
CA ILE A 65 -29.87 -7.51 43.65
C ILE A 65 -28.63 -8.00 44.39
N GLN A 66 -28.83 -8.90 45.39
CA GLN A 66 -27.73 -9.46 46.13
C GLN A 66 -26.91 -10.42 45.32
N ALA A 67 -27.56 -11.28 44.50
CA ALA A 67 -26.89 -12.17 43.56
C ALA A 67 -26.08 -11.38 42.52
N ALA A 68 -26.58 -10.27 42.00
CA ALA A 68 -25.83 -9.42 41.07
C ALA A 68 -24.57 -8.81 41.72
N LYS A 69 -24.70 -8.28 42.96
CA LYS A 69 -23.56 -7.69 43.70
C LYS A 69 -22.47 -8.73 44.02
N LEU A 70 -22.86 -9.86 44.59
CA LEU A 70 -21.94 -10.91 44.98
C LEU A 70 -21.34 -11.58 43.73
N GLY A 71 -22.17 -11.91 42.73
CA GLY A 71 -21.75 -12.59 41.52
C GLY A 71 -20.73 -11.79 40.67
N VAL A 72 -20.92 -10.46 40.59
CA VAL A 72 -19.90 -9.59 39.95
C VAL A 72 -18.64 -9.52 40.80
N GLY A 73 -18.82 -9.34 42.13
CA GLY A 73 -17.67 -9.25 43.07
C GLY A 73 -16.72 -10.45 42.97
N GLU A 74 -17.29 -11.66 42.84
CA GLU A 74 -16.50 -12.91 42.70
C GLU A 74 -15.68 -13.00 41.40
N VAL A 75 -16.22 -12.47 40.30
CA VAL A 75 -15.60 -12.65 38.96
C VAL A 75 -14.93 -11.39 38.41
N ALA A 76 -15.12 -10.24 39.05
CA ALA A 76 -14.58 -8.95 38.53
C ALA A 76 -13.06 -8.98 38.37
N MET A 77 -12.33 -9.38 39.45
CA MET A 77 -10.85 -9.44 39.37
C MET A 77 -10.33 -10.44 38.36
N PRO A 78 -10.82 -11.69 38.29
CA PRO A 78 -10.49 -12.63 37.22
C PRO A 78 -10.71 -12.08 35.83
N ILE A 79 -11.85 -11.44 35.58
CA ILE A 79 -12.18 -10.88 34.26
C ILE A 79 -11.27 -9.71 33.91
N ILE A 80 -11.02 -8.79 34.86
CA ILE A 80 -10.08 -7.68 34.65
C ILE A 80 -8.67 -8.19 34.33
N ALA A 81 -8.19 -9.18 35.12
CA ALA A 81 -6.86 -9.77 34.90
C ALA A 81 -6.77 -10.50 33.55
N SER A 82 -7.78 -11.26 33.17
CA SER A 82 -7.87 -11.93 31.87
C SER A 82 -7.86 -10.93 30.71
N THR A 83 -8.68 -9.88 30.78
CA THR A 83 -8.72 -8.83 29.76
C THR A 83 -7.38 -8.09 29.67
N ALA A 84 -6.76 -7.73 30.81
CA ALA A 84 -5.45 -7.08 30.85
C ALA A 84 -4.37 -7.96 30.23
N THR A 85 -4.38 -9.26 30.50
CA THR A 85 -3.42 -10.22 29.89
C THR A 85 -3.61 -10.32 28.38
N THR A 86 -4.86 -10.36 27.91
CA THR A 86 -5.16 -10.36 26.48
C THR A 86 -4.67 -9.08 25.79
N LEU A 87 -4.91 -7.91 26.42
CA LEU A 87 -4.43 -6.63 25.89
C LEU A 87 -2.90 -6.54 25.88
N ALA A 88 -2.24 -7.08 26.93
CA ALA A 88 -0.78 -7.09 27.02
C ALA A 88 -0.13 -7.87 25.88
N ALA A 89 -0.79 -8.92 25.36
CA ALA A 89 -0.30 -9.69 24.22
C ALA A 89 -0.23 -8.86 22.92
N PHE A 90 -1.11 -7.88 22.77
CA PHE A 90 -1.16 -7.00 21.59
C PHE A 90 -0.32 -5.73 21.74
N PHE A 91 0.07 -5.38 22.97
CA PHE A 91 0.80 -4.14 23.27
C PHE A 91 2.10 -3.96 22.46
N PRO A 92 2.94 -5.01 22.24
CA PRO A 92 4.16 -4.86 21.46
C PRO A 92 3.95 -4.33 20.03
N LEU A 93 2.78 -4.56 19.43
CA LEU A 93 2.46 -4.04 18.09
C LEU A 93 2.35 -2.51 18.05
N ILE A 94 2.07 -1.86 19.19
CA ILE A 94 2.01 -0.39 19.26
C ILE A 94 3.41 0.22 19.21
N LEU A 95 4.40 -0.50 19.69
CA LEU A 95 5.80 -0.06 19.76
C LEU A 95 6.59 -0.37 18.47
N TRP A 96 5.94 -0.94 17.48
CA TRP A 96 6.58 -1.29 16.22
C TRP A 96 6.87 -0.04 15.40
N GLU A 97 8.14 0.17 15.03
CA GLU A 97 8.59 1.32 14.26
C GLU A 97 8.44 1.11 12.75
N GLY A 98 8.45 2.22 12.01
CA GLY A 98 8.38 2.24 10.55
C GLY A 98 6.97 2.20 9.98
N ILE A 99 6.87 2.22 8.64
CA ILE A 99 5.60 2.29 7.90
C ILE A 99 4.65 1.16 8.29
N MET A 100 5.20 -0.04 8.51
CA MET A 100 4.42 -1.20 8.93
C MET A 100 3.85 -1.03 10.34
N GLY A 101 4.64 -0.48 11.26
CA GLY A 101 4.18 -0.18 12.61
C GLY A 101 3.06 0.87 12.60
N GLU A 102 3.21 1.95 11.82
CA GLU A 102 2.17 2.96 11.64
C GLU A 102 0.84 2.38 11.12
N PHE A 103 0.91 1.41 10.24
CA PHE A 103 -0.27 0.71 9.72
C PHE A 103 -0.87 -0.27 10.74
N MET A 104 -0.02 -1.06 11.39
CA MET A 104 -0.44 -2.14 12.30
C MET A 104 -0.89 -1.65 13.68
N LYS A 105 -0.43 -0.49 14.16
CA LYS A 105 -0.77 0.04 15.50
C LYS A 105 -2.27 0.27 15.72
N TRP A 106 -3.04 0.48 14.65
CA TRP A 106 -4.49 0.67 14.76
C TRP A 106 -5.24 -0.58 15.21
N LEU A 107 -4.66 -1.77 14.97
CA LEU A 107 -5.23 -3.04 15.41
C LEU A 107 -5.26 -3.12 16.97
N PRO A 108 -4.13 -3.05 17.69
CA PRO A 108 -4.14 -3.12 19.15
C PRO A 108 -4.86 -1.93 19.79
N ILE A 109 -4.76 -0.72 19.25
CA ILE A 109 -5.48 0.45 19.77
C ILE A 109 -6.99 0.20 19.76
N THR A 110 -7.53 -0.26 18.65
CA THR A 110 -8.95 -0.58 18.53
C THR A 110 -9.36 -1.71 19.47
N LEU A 111 -8.55 -2.78 19.57
CA LEU A 111 -8.82 -3.88 20.50
C LEU A 111 -8.84 -3.40 21.95
N ILE A 112 -7.94 -2.51 22.36
CA ILE A 112 -7.93 -1.91 23.71
C ILE A 112 -9.24 -1.16 23.96
N ILE A 113 -9.67 -0.32 23.02
CA ILE A 113 -10.93 0.44 23.15
C ILE A 113 -12.13 -0.50 23.27
N VAL A 114 -12.21 -1.49 22.38
CA VAL A 114 -13.37 -2.42 22.33
C VAL A 114 -13.44 -3.31 23.58
N LEU A 115 -12.31 -3.92 23.96
CA LEU A 115 -12.28 -4.82 25.13
C LEU A 115 -12.48 -4.05 26.44
N SER A 116 -11.95 -2.83 26.55
CA SER A 116 -12.22 -1.95 27.70
C SER A 116 -13.69 -1.55 27.78
N SER A 117 -14.30 -1.22 26.65
CA SER A 117 -15.73 -0.94 26.56
C SER A 117 -16.57 -2.15 26.92
N SER A 118 -16.19 -3.34 26.48
CA SER A 118 -16.82 -4.62 26.84
C SER A 118 -16.73 -4.90 28.32
N LEU A 119 -15.55 -4.71 28.91
CA LEU A 119 -15.34 -4.88 30.34
C LEU A 119 -16.25 -3.96 31.15
N PHE A 120 -16.37 -2.69 30.75
CA PHE A 120 -17.27 -1.74 31.38
C PHE A 120 -18.74 -2.20 31.29
N VAL A 121 -19.19 -2.62 30.12
CA VAL A 121 -20.55 -3.12 29.91
C VAL A 121 -20.81 -4.38 30.72
N ALA A 122 -19.87 -5.31 30.75
CA ALA A 122 -19.97 -6.58 31.47
C ALA A 122 -20.03 -6.41 33.00
N LEU A 123 -19.25 -5.49 33.56
CA LEU A 123 -19.18 -5.30 35.02
C LEU A 123 -20.21 -4.31 35.57
N ILE A 124 -20.73 -3.37 34.77
CA ILE A 124 -21.62 -2.33 35.23
C ILE A 124 -23.04 -2.49 34.63
N ILE A 125 -23.16 -2.55 33.30
CA ILE A 125 -24.46 -2.53 32.64
C ILE A 125 -25.14 -3.89 32.73
N ASN A 126 -24.46 -4.98 32.47
CA ASN A 126 -25.04 -6.32 32.53
C ASN A 126 -25.60 -6.68 33.90
N PRO A 127 -24.88 -6.50 35.02
CA PRO A 127 -25.43 -6.78 36.34
C PRO A 127 -26.69 -5.98 36.66
N MET A 128 -26.71 -4.71 36.21
CA MET A 128 -27.89 -3.87 36.37
C MET A 128 -29.12 -4.42 35.61
N LEU A 129 -28.92 -4.81 34.33
CA LEU A 129 -29.96 -5.42 33.52
C LEU A 129 -30.46 -6.74 34.13
N ILE A 130 -29.52 -7.58 34.57
CA ILE A 130 -29.82 -8.86 35.21
C ILE A 130 -30.62 -8.69 36.50
N SER A 131 -30.23 -7.74 37.36
CA SER A 131 -30.92 -7.47 38.64
C SER A 131 -32.40 -7.09 38.47
N VAL A 132 -32.73 -6.45 37.33
CA VAL A 132 -34.09 -6.02 37.01
C VAL A 132 -34.91 -7.09 36.30
N TYR A 133 -34.31 -7.70 35.25
CA TYR A 133 -35.10 -8.49 34.29
C TYR A 133 -34.90 -10.02 34.39
N MET A 134 -33.82 -10.51 35.05
CA MET A 134 -33.54 -11.93 35.09
C MET A 134 -34.53 -12.67 36.01
N LYS A 135 -34.95 -13.84 35.56
CA LYS A 135 -35.79 -14.75 36.33
C LYS A 135 -35.16 -16.16 36.27
N VAL A 136 -35.06 -16.81 37.44
CA VAL A 136 -34.69 -18.19 37.53
C VAL A 136 -35.87 -19.05 37.05
N MET A 137 -35.60 -20.01 36.18
CA MET A 137 -36.61 -20.99 35.75
C MET A 137 -36.52 -22.19 36.67
N PRO A 138 -37.71 -22.79 37.05
CA PRO A 138 -37.72 -24.05 37.76
C PRO A 138 -36.97 -25.10 36.94
N LYS A 139 -36.12 -25.90 37.60
CA LYS A 139 -35.45 -27.02 36.96
C LYS A 139 -36.47 -28.04 36.46
N GLU A 140 -36.80 -28.00 35.18
CA GLU A 140 -37.46 -29.14 34.55
C GLU A 140 -36.49 -30.33 34.60
N VAL A 141 -37.01 -31.50 35.07
CA VAL A 141 -36.25 -32.76 35.10
C VAL A 141 -35.72 -33.04 33.72
N SER A 142 -34.39 -32.91 33.57
CA SER A 142 -33.68 -32.96 32.31
C SER A 142 -33.91 -34.31 31.62
N LYS A 143 -34.58 -34.27 30.47
CA LYS A 143 -34.58 -35.42 29.53
C LYS A 143 -33.15 -35.59 29.04
N VAL A 144 -32.68 -36.83 28.95
CA VAL A 144 -31.35 -37.22 28.47
C VAL A 144 -31.11 -36.62 27.08
N THR A 145 -30.43 -35.48 27.05
CA THR A 145 -30.08 -34.75 25.85
C THR A 145 -28.67 -35.11 25.40
N PHE A 146 -28.30 -34.83 24.17
CA PHE A 146 -26.93 -35.00 23.66
C PHE A 146 -25.87 -34.38 24.59
N ILE A 147 -26.20 -33.27 25.22
CA ILE A 147 -25.35 -32.54 26.18
C ILE A 147 -25.06 -33.41 27.41
N THR A 148 -26.05 -34.07 28.01
CA THR A 148 -25.84 -34.93 29.18
C THR A 148 -24.97 -36.15 28.86
N LYS A 149 -25.03 -36.66 27.63
CA LYS A 149 -24.11 -37.73 27.19
C LYS A 149 -22.67 -37.23 27.09
N LEU A 150 -22.48 -35.98 26.61
CA LEU A 150 -21.19 -35.36 26.52
C LEU A 150 -20.59 -35.07 27.91
N GLU A 151 -21.41 -34.55 28.83
CA GLU A 151 -21.05 -34.33 30.23
C GLU A 151 -20.60 -35.64 30.90
N THR A 152 -21.34 -36.73 30.73
CA THR A 152 -20.98 -38.05 31.30
C THR A 152 -19.68 -38.60 30.68
N LEU A 153 -19.44 -38.36 29.40
CA LEU A 153 -18.18 -38.74 28.73
C LEU A 153 -17.00 -37.93 29.30
N TYR A 154 -17.18 -36.63 29.43
CA TYR A 154 -16.19 -35.72 30.02
C TYR A 154 -15.88 -36.05 31.46
N GLU A 155 -16.89 -36.33 32.27
CA GLU A 155 -16.74 -36.72 33.66
C GLU A 155 -15.95 -38.04 33.79
N ARG A 156 -16.24 -39.04 32.93
CA ARG A 156 -15.48 -40.30 32.90
C ARG A 156 -14.01 -40.07 32.54
N PHE A 157 -13.78 -39.23 31.54
CA PHE A 157 -12.42 -38.87 31.12
C PHE A 157 -11.67 -38.13 32.26
N LEU A 158 -12.32 -37.16 32.89
CA LEU A 158 -11.73 -36.38 33.98
C LEU A 158 -11.42 -37.30 35.19
N ASN A 159 -12.35 -38.15 35.58
CA ASN A 159 -12.13 -39.12 36.66
C ASN A 159 -11.01 -40.10 36.33
N TYR A 160 -10.87 -40.55 35.09
CA TYR A 160 -9.73 -41.35 34.65
C TYR A 160 -8.41 -40.58 34.72
N ALA A 161 -8.42 -39.33 34.23
CA ALA A 161 -7.25 -38.47 34.17
C ALA A 161 -6.70 -38.08 35.57
N LEU A 162 -7.61 -37.83 36.52
CA LEU A 162 -7.26 -37.42 37.90
C LEU A 162 -6.94 -38.55 38.85
N LYS A 163 -7.12 -39.85 38.45
CA LYS A 163 -6.93 -40.99 39.34
C LYS A 163 -5.44 -41.35 39.50
N GLY A 164 -4.95 -41.39 40.76
CA GLY A 164 -3.63 -41.86 41.13
C GLY A 164 -2.47 -41.02 40.57
N ARG A 165 -1.52 -41.68 39.87
CA ARG A 165 -0.32 -40.98 39.29
C ARG A 165 -0.54 -40.48 37.86
N LYS A 166 -1.73 -40.69 37.29
CA LYS A 166 -2.04 -40.28 35.89
C LYS A 166 -1.95 -38.75 35.62
N PRO A 167 -2.30 -37.88 36.57
CA PRO A 167 -2.12 -36.44 36.36
C PRO A 167 -0.68 -36.08 36.02
N ILE A 168 0.31 -36.70 36.69
CA ILE A 168 1.73 -36.46 36.41
C ILE A 168 2.10 -36.86 34.97
N GLY A 169 1.56 -38.00 34.52
CA GLY A 169 1.75 -38.49 33.15
C GLY A 169 1.13 -37.57 32.11
N ILE A 170 -0.06 -37.01 32.39
CA ILE A 170 -0.72 -36.02 31.48
C ILE A 170 0.08 -34.73 31.40
N VAL A 171 0.53 -34.20 32.53
CA VAL A 171 1.38 -33.01 32.56
C VAL A 171 2.70 -33.22 31.82
N ALA A 172 3.36 -34.37 32.08
CA ALA A 172 4.58 -34.75 31.35
C ALA A 172 4.32 -34.92 29.84
N GLY A 173 3.17 -35.51 29.47
CA GLY A 173 2.73 -35.63 28.07
C GLY A 173 2.50 -34.26 27.40
N THR A 174 1.92 -33.29 28.12
CA THR A 174 1.72 -31.94 27.64
C THR A 174 3.04 -31.23 27.36
N PHE A 175 4.01 -31.35 28.28
CA PHE A 175 5.37 -30.82 28.03
C PHE A 175 6.07 -31.57 26.89
N GLY A 176 5.91 -32.92 26.82
CA GLY A 176 6.43 -33.70 25.69
C GLY A 176 5.87 -33.23 24.34
N LEU A 177 4.56 -32.97 24.29
CA LEU A 177 3.90 -32.43 23.11
C LEU A 177 4.44 -31.00 22.77
N LEU A 178 4.63 -30.15 23.79
CA LEU A 178 5.19 -28.82 23.59
C LEU A 178 6.59 -28.90 22.98
N PHE A 179 7.46 -29.74 23.53
CA PHE A 179 8.81 -29.95 22.97
C PHE A 179 8.79 -30.52 21.57
N LEU A 180 7.86 -31.44 21.29
CA LEU A 180 7.67 -32.01 19.95
C LEU A 180 7.26 -30.91 18.95
N VAL A 181 6.32 -30.03 19.30
CA VAL A 181 5.89 -28.92 18.43
C VAL A 181 7.04 -27.93 18.19
N ILE A 182 7.79 -27.59 19.24
CA ILE A 182 8.98 -26.73 19.09
C ILE A 182 10.01 -27.39 18.16
N PHE A 183 10.29 -28.67 18.35
CA PHE A 183 11.19 -29.44 17.49
C PHE A 183 10.75 -29.43 16.02
N LEU A 184 9.44 -29.64 15.77
CA LEU A 184 8.88 -29.57 14.42
C LEU A 184 8.99 -28.17 13.82
N MET A 185 8.72 -27.12 14.61
CA MET A 185 8.86 -25.73 14.14
C MET A 185 10.30 -25.37 13.76
N VAL A 186 11.28 -25.86 14.54
CA VAL A 186 12.71 -25.62 14.25
C VAL A 186 13.17 -26.40 13.02
N THR A 187 12.68 -27.65 12.87
CA THR A 187 13.07 -28.53 11.75
C THR A 187 12.38 -28.14 10.44
N PHE A 188 11.14 -27.69 10.51
CA PHE A 188 10.31 -27.27 9.38
C PHE A 188 9.81 -25.84 9.60
N PRO A 189 10.70 -24.82 9.54
CA PRO A 189 10.29 -23.44 9.79
C PRO A 189 9.27 -22.99 8.75
N PRO A 190 8.11 -22.46 9.16
CA PRO A 190 7.15 -21.89 8.23
C PRO A 190 7.75 -20.64 7.58
N LYS A 191 7.47 -20.42 6.31
CA LYS A 191 7.82 -19.18 5.63
C LYS A 191 6.95 -18.04 6.21
N ILE A 192 7.59 -17.07 6.84
CA ILE A 192 6.90 -15.89 7.38
C ILE A 192 6.87 -14.84 6.27
N LEU A 193 5.69 -14.62 5.69
CA LEU A 193 5.44 -13.55 4.73
C LEU A 193 4.41 -12.61 5.33
N PHE A 194 4.74 -11.34 5.41
CA PHE A 194 3.84 -10.30 5.92
C PHE A 194 2.65 -10.08 4.99
N PHE A 195 2.95 -9.94 3.70
CA PHE A 195 1.98 -9.91 2.63
C PHE A 195 2.21 -11.16 1.76
N PRO A 196 1.26 -12.09 1.72
CA PRO A 196 1.37 -13.21 0.81
C PRO A 196 1.38 -12.69 -0.62
N ASN A 197 2.21 -13.29 -1.48
CA ASN A 197 2.14 -13.01 -2.91
C ASN A 197 0.77 -13.47 -3.42
N THR A 198 -0.08 -12.50 -3.73
CA THR A 198 -1.38 -12.75 -4.35
C THR A 198 -1.27 -12.65 -5.86
N ASP A 199 -2.18 -13.27 -6.57
CA ASP A 199 -2.31 -13.06 -8.00
C ASP A 199 -2.66 -11.60 -8.29
N ALA A 200 -1.78 -10.92 -9.01
CA ALA A 200 -1.93 -9.51 -9.30
C ALA A 200 -3.13 -9.26 -10.20
N LYS A 201 -3.76 -8.10 -10.03
CA LYS A 201 -4.81 -7.61 -10.92
C LYS A 201 -4.24 -7.04 -12.21
N GLN A 202 -2.99 -6.61 -12.17
CA GLN A 202 -2.27 -5.96 -13.26
C GLN A 202 -0.84 -6.47 -13.31
N VAL A 203 -0.27 -6.47 -14.52
CA VAL A 203 1.16 -6.61 -14.76
C VAL A 203 1.61 -5.39 -15.53
N PHE A 204 2.72 -4.80 -15.11
CA PHE A 204 3.33 -3.64 -15.74
C PHE A 204 4.56 -4.04 -16.51
N VAL A 205 4.67 -3.53 -17.72
CA VAL A 205 5.88 -3.59 -18.53
C VAL A 205 6.44 -2.18 -18.63
N TYR A 206 7.54 -1.93 -17.94
CA TYR A 206 8.25 -0.65 -17.99
C TYR A 206 9.28 -0.70 -19.09
N VAL A 207 9.24 0.30 -19.96
CA VAL A 207 10.15 0.47 -21.08
C VAL A 207 10.92 1.76 -20.87
N GLU A 208 12.25 1.70 -20.80
CA GLU A 208 13.09 2.85 -20.53
C GLU A 208 14.25 2.94 -21.53
N TYR A 209 14.27 4.02 -22.29
CA TYR A 209 15.38 4.45 -23.14
C TYR A 209 16.37 5.33 -22.37
N PRO A 210 17.61 5.48 -22.87
CA PRO A 210 18.53 6.48 -22.32
C PRO A 210 17.92 7.87 -22.31
N ILE A 211 18.24 8.65 -21.28
CA ILE A 211 17.74 10.01 -21.12
C ILE A 211 18.14 10.87 -22.33
N GLY A 212 17.18 11.64 -22.84
CA GLY A 212 17.34 12.45 -24.04
C GLY A 212 16.77 11.81 -25.31
N THR A 213 16.25 10.58 -25.23
CA THR A 213 15.53 9.96 -26.33
C THR A 213 14.23 10.70 -26.58
N ASP A 214 13.89 10.88 -27.84
CA ASP A 214 12.64 11.52 -28.28
C ASP A 214 11.43 10.62 -27.94
N ILE A 215 10.32 11.29 -27.59
CA ILE A 215 9.06 10.60 -27.27
C ILE A 215 8.53 9.76 -28.43
N GLU A 216 8.74 10.19 -29.68
CA GLU A 216 8.30 9.45 -30.86
C GLU A 216 9.05 8.12 -31.00
N GLN A 217 10.35 8.10 -30.70
CA GLN A 217 11.14 6.86 -30.72
C GLN A 217 10.69 5.92 -29.60
N THR A 218 10.40 6.46 -28.41
CA THR A 218 9.87 5.69 -27.30
C THR A 218 8.48 5.13 -27.64
N ASN A 219 7.65 5.92 -28.34
CA ASN A 219 6.33 5.50 -28.77
C ASN A 219 6.38 4.35 -29.80
N ILE A 220 7.26 4.44 -30.79
CA ILE A 220 7.41 3.39 -31.82
C ILE A 220 7.73 2.03 -31.18
N ILE A 221 8.72 1.99 -30.31
CA ILE A 221 9.09 0.73 -29.66
C ILE A 221 8.02 0.23 -28.70
N SER A 222 7.32 1.15 -28.01
CA SER A 222 6.23 0.77 -27.13
C SER A 222 5.07 0.13 -27.87
N MET A 223 4.73 0.63 -29.05
CA MET A 223 3.71 0.03 -29.91
C MET A 223 4.14 -1.35 -30.44
N GLU A 224 5.41 -1.53 -30.78
CA GLU A 224 5.97 -2.83 -31.18
C GLU A 224 5.86 -3.85 -30.02
N ILE A 225 6.30 -3.46 -28.83
CA ILE A 225 6.20 -4.31 -27.62
C ILE A 225 4.73 -4.61 -27.28
N GLU A 226 3.84 -3.63 -27.38
CA GLU A 226 2.40 -3.81 -27.16
C GLU A 226 1.81 -4.83 -28.14
N GLN A 227 2.17 -4.74 -29.41
CA GLN A 227 1.71 -5.67 -30.45
C GLN A 227 2.22 -7.10 -30.22
N ASP A 228 3.47 -7.24 -29.77
CA ASP A 228 4.05 -8.55 -29.42
C ASP A 228 3.33 -9.17 -28.21
N ILE A 229 3.06 -8.36 -27.18
CA ILE A 229 2.28 -8.78 -26.00
C ILE A 229 0.87 -9.19 -26.41
N GLU A 230 0.15 -8.38 -27.18
CA GLU A 230 -1.19 -8.70 -27.63
C GLU A 230 -1.22 -9.99 -28.46
N THR A 231 -0.26 -10.14 -29.39
CA THR A 231 -0.16 -11.35 -30.22
C THR A 231 0.07 -12.60 -29.36
N TYR A 232 0.91 -12.49 -28.34
CA TYR A 232 1.16 -13.57 -27.39
C TYR A 232 -0.07 -13.89 -26.52
N LEU A 233 -0.81 -12.87 -26.08
CA LEU A 233 -1.99 -13.02 -25.23
C LEU A 233 -3.22 -13.58 -25.97
N LYS A 234 -3.22 -13.61 -27.31
CA LYS A 234 -4.27 -14.27 -28.12
C LYS A 234 -4.44 -15.76 -27.82
N LYS A 235 -3.42 -16.42 -27.25
CA LYS A 235 -3.54 -17.82 -26.80
C LYS A 235 -4.61 -18.04 -25.73
N TYR A 236 -5.01 -16.98 -25.02
CA TYR A 236 -6.07 -17.00 -24.02
C TYR A 236 -7.44 -16.58 -24.59
N GLU A 237 -7.56 -16.43 -25.90
CA GLU A 237 -8.84 -16.14 -26.56
C GLU A 237 -9.62 -17.44 -26.80
N VAL A 238 -10.88 -17.44 -26.38
CA VAL A 238 -11.84 -18.50 -26.64
C VAL A 238 -13.08 -17.84 -27.25
N ASN A 239 -13.52 -18.32 -28.43
CA ASN A 239 -14.66 -17.78 -29.17
C ASN A 239 -14.55 -16.26 -29.50
N GLY A 240 -13.35 -15.71 -29.62
CA GLY A 240 -13.11 -14.30 -29.92
C GLY A 240 -13.09 -13.37 -28.71
N GLU A 241 -13.23 -13.89 -27.51
CA GLU A 241 -13.08 -13.16 -26.25
C GLU A 241 -11.91 -13.70 -25.45
N ASN A 242 -11.10 -12.82 -24.88
CA ASN A 242 -10.00 -13.21 -24.02
C ASN A 242 -10.52 -13.42 -22.59
N PHE A 243 -10.50 -14.68 -22.12
CA PHE A 243 -11.02 -15.04 -20.78
C PHE A 243 -10.11 -14.60 -19.62
N LEU A 244 -8.85 -14.24 -19.91
CA LEU A 244 -7.86 -13.91 -18.88
C LEU A 244 -7.57 -12.41 -18.80
N ILE A 245 -7.55 -11.71 -19.95
CA ILE A 245 -7.11 -10.32 -20.08
C ILE A 245 -8.29 -9.42 -20.42
N THR A 246 -8.44 -8.33 -19.66
CA THR A 246 -9.48 -7.32 -19.92
C THR A 246 -8.99 -6.25 -20.88
N SER A 247 -7.74 -5.77 -20.72
CA SER A 247 -7.16 -4.73 -21.56
C SER A 247 -5.64 -4.75 -21.52
N VAL A 248 -5.03 -4.25 -22.59
CA VAL A 248 -3.61 -3.88 -22.66
C VAL A 248 -3.57 -2.39 -23.00
N ILE A 249 -2.88 -1.59 -22.18
CA ILE A 249 -2.88 -0.12 -22.29
C ILE A 249 -1.45 0.38 -22.27
N GLY A 250 -0.99 0.97 -23.38
CA GLY A 250 0.29 1.67 -23.49
C GLY A 250 0.19 3.13 -23.04
N GLN A 251 1.15 3.59 -22.23
CA GLN A 251 1.34 4.97 -21.79
C GLN A 251 2.77 5.39 -22.09
N VAL A 252 2.96 6.53 -22.79
CA VAL A 252 4.28 7.01 -23.22
C VAL A 252 4.49 8.45 -22.77
N GLY A 253 5.63 8.72 -22.17
CA GLY A 253 6.07 10.07 -21.81
C GLY A 253 5.39 10.70 -20.59
N GLU A 254 4.25 10.19 -20.16
CA GLU A 254 3.54 10.66 -18.98
C GLU A 254 2.80 9.49 -18.32
N GLY A 255 2.71 9.51 -16.98
CA GLY A 255 2.06 8.41 -16.25
C GLY A 255 2.84 7.08 -16.29
N THR A 256 4.12 7.12 -16.63
CA THR A 256 4.97 5.95 -16.80
C THR A 256 5.62 5.47 -15.50
N ALA A 257 5.51 6.24 -14.42
CA ALA A 257 6.04 5.88 -13.11
C ALA A 257 5.28 4.70 -12.50
N ASP A 258 5.94 3.97 -11.60
CA ASP A 258 5.32 2.91 -10.82
C ASP A 258 4.38 3.50 -9.76
N PRO A 259 3.05 3.28 -9.85
CA PRO A 259 2.10 3.84 -8.89
C PRO A 259 2.33 3.35 -7.46
N SER A 260 2.90 2.14 -7.30
CA SER A 260 3.16 1.53 -6.00
C SER A 260 4.40 2.10 -5.29
N ARG A 261 5.29 2.78 -6.03
CA ARG A 261 6.53 3.37 -5.49
C ARG A 261 6.40 4.84 -5.11
N GLY A 262 5.21 5.42 -5.26
CA GLY A 262 4.96 6.82 -4.90
C GLY A 262 5.74 7.85 -5.74
N GLN A 263 6.29 7.45 -6.87
CA GLN A 263 6.97 8.36 -7.79
C GLN A 263 5.92 9.23 -8.47
N GLU A 264 5.98 10.54 -8.26
CA GLU A 264 5.15 11.49 -8.98
C GLU A 264 5.50 11.44 -10.46
N GLY A 265 4.46 11.23 -11.29
CA GLY A 265 4.59 11.15 -12.74
C GLY A 265 4.96 12.50 -13.36
N GLY A 266 6.25 12.76 -13.52
CA GLY A 266 6.74 13.85 -14.36
C GLY A 266 6.66 13.50 -15.85
N LYS A 267 6.96 14.49 -16.71
CA LYS A 267 7.13 14.23 -18.16
C LYS A 267 8.45 13.49 -18.41
N THR A 268 8.35 12.26 -18.85
CA THR A 268 9.48 11.35 -19.08
C THR A 268 9.44 10.82 -20.52
N PRO A 269 9.84 11.62 -21.52
CA PRO A 269 9.70 11.26 -22.94
C PRO A 269 10.43 9.97 -23.34
N ASN A 270 11.44 9.56 -22.57
CA ASN A 270 12.21 8.35 -22.76
C ASN A 270 11.63 7.12 -22.07
N LYS A 271 10.48 7.23 -21.42
CA LYS A 271 9.86 6.12 -20.69
C LYS A 271 8.45 5.81 -21.20
N ALA A 272 8.11 4.53 -21.17
CA ALA A 272 6.76 4.05 -21.41
C ALA A 272 6.39 2.99 -20.39
N ARG A 273 5.10 2.77 -20.22
CA ARG A 273 4.54 1.70 -19.42
C ARG A 273 3.38 1.04 -20.15
N ILE A 274 3.43 -0.27 -20.30
CA ILE A 274 2.32 -1.05 -20.80
C ILE A 274 1.68 -1.78 -19.63
N THR A 275 0.40 -1.58 -19.44
CA THR A 275 -0.40 -2.18 -18.36
C THR A 275 -1.24 -3.29 -18.93
N ILE A 276 -1.10 -4.50 -18.42
CA ILE A 276 -1.91 -5.66 -18.75
C ILE A 276 -2.90 -5.86 -17.61
N ASP A 277 -4.18 -5.63 -17.86
CA ASP A 277 -5.26 -5.78 -16.90
C ASP A 277 -5.87 -7.18 -16.98
N PHE A 278 -5.95 -7.87 -15.86
CA PHE A 278 -6.56 -9.18 -15.76
C PHE A 278 -8.04 -9.09 -15.36
N VAL A 279 -8.83 -10.05 -15.80
CA VAL A 279 -10.16 -10.30 -15.27
C VAL A 279 -10.12 -10.63 -13.77
N LYS A 280 -11.27 -10.62 -13.09
CA LYS A 280 -11.34 -10.97 -11.66
C LYS A 280 -10.78 -12.37 -11.44
N PHE A 281 -10.12 -12.57 -10.31
CA PHE A 281 -9.47 -13.85 -9.95
C PHE A 281 -10.38 -15.07 -10.13
N GLN A 282 -11.67 -14.91 -9.81
CA GLN A 282 -12.66 -15.99 -9.89
C GLN A 282 -12.92 -16.44 -11.34
N ASP A 283 -12.68 -15.57 -12.32
CA ASP A 283 -13.02 -15.77 -13.73
C ASP A 283 -11.80 -16.23 -14.57
N ARG A 284 -10.64 -16.45 -13.94
CA ARG A 284 -9.35 -16.74 -14.62
C ARG A 284 -9.12 -18.21 -14.96
N GLU A 285 -10.10 -19.08 -14.77
CA GLU A 285 -10.01 -20.53 -15.05
C GLU A 285 -8.76 -21.24 -14.48
N GLY A 286 -8.22 -20.73 -13.36
CA GLY A 286 -7.04 -21.27 -12.69
C GLY A 286 -5.69 -20.80 -13.27
N VAL A 287 -5.66 -19.89 -14.23
CA VAL A 287 -4.42 -19.31 -14.75
C VAL A 287 -3.95 -18.19 -13.84
N SER A 288 -2.70 -18.31 -13.34
CA SER A 288 -2.07 -17.32 -12.47
C SER A 288 -1.47 -16.16 -13.26
N SER A 289 -1.62 -14.92 -12.76
CA SER A 289 -0.92 -13.75 -13.29
C SER A 289 0.60 -13.87 -13.23
N GLU A 290 1.14 -14.65 -12.28
CA GLU A 290 2.56 -14.94 -12.15
C GLU A 290 3.09 -15.74 -13.35
N THR A 291 2.27 -16.64 -13.90
CA THR A 291 2.62 -17.39 -15.13
C THR A 291 2.76 -16.45 -16.30
N VAL A 292 1.77 -15.58 -16.50
CA VAL A 292 1.78 -14.57 -17.59
C VAL A 292 2.97 -13.62 -17.44
N LEU A 293 3.25 -13.16 -16.22
CA LEU A 293 4.39 -12.29 -15.94
C LEU A 293 5.71 -12.93 -16.38
N LYS A 294 5.95 -14.21 -16.02
CA LYS A 294 7.16 -14.94 -16.42
C LYS A 294 7.26 -15.13 -17.91
N GLU A 295 6.16 -15.43 -18.55
CA GLU A 295 6.10 -15.66 -19.99
C GLU A 295 6.32 -14.37 -20.77
N VAL A 296 5.67 -13.26 -20.38
CA VAL A 296 5.88 -11.92 -20.96
C VAL A 296 7.31 -11.45 -20.74
N ARG A 297 7.90 -11.72 -19.56
CA ARG A 297 9.31 -11.44 -19.29
C ARG A 297 10.23 -12.20 -20.22
N GLY A 298 9.93 -13.46 -20.51
CA GLY A 298 10.66 -14.27 -21.48
C GLY A 298 10.54 -13.77 -22.91
N LEU A 299 9.34 -13.34 -23.32
CA LEU A 299 9.03 -12.80 -24.65
C LEU A 299 9.82 -11.52 -24.95
N LEU A 300 9.96 -10.65 -23.95
CA LEU A 300 10.54 -9.32 -24.11
C LEU A 300 12.07 -9.27 -23.91
N GLN A 301 12.74 -10.41 -23.90
CA GLN A 301 14.19 -10.46 -23.86
C GLN A 301 14.78 -10.18 -25.26
N GLY A 302 15.80 -9.32 -25.30
CA GLY A 302 16.60 -9.13 -26.52
C GLY A 302 16.34 -7.84 -27.29
N TYR A 303 15.53 -6.92 -26.79
CA TYR A 303 15.38 -5.59 -27.40
C TYR A 303 16.65 -4.76 -27.18
N PRO A 304 17.38 -4.37 -28.25
CA PRO A 304 18.67 -3.69 -28.10
C PRO A 304 18.47 -2.21 -27.72
N GLY A 305 19.27 -1.73 -26.76
CA GLY A 305 19.30 -0.31 -26.39
C GLY A 305 18.14 0.19 -25.53
N VAL A 306 17.30 -0.73 -25.07
CA VAL A 306 16.14 -0.46 -24.21
C VAL A 306 16.22 -1.30 -22.95
N SER A 307 15.92 -0.71 -21.80
CA SER A 307 15.68 -1.44 -20.55
C SER A 307 14.21 -1.80 -20.46
N ILE A 308 13.88 -3.08 -20.35
CA ILE A 308 12.52 -3.56 -20.18
C ILE A 308 12.42 -4.33 -18.88
N VAL A 309 11.51 -3.90 -18.00
CA VAL A 309 11.25 -4.56 -16.71
C VAL A 309 9.76 -4.95 -16.66
N VAL A 310 9.51 -6.22 -16.36
CA VAL A 310 8.15 -6.75 -16.21
C VAL A 310 7.93 -7.03 -14.74
N ASP A 311 7.00 -6.29 -14.12
CA ASP A 311 6.73 -6.36 -12.70
C ASP A 311 5.22 -6.30 -12.41
N LYS A 312 4.83 -6.57 -11.19
CA LYS A 312 3.47 -6.45 -10.68
C LYS A 312 3.38 -5.38 -9.60
N PRO A 313 2.21 -4.76 -9.38
CA PRO A 313 2.02 -3.86 -8.27
C PRO A 313 2.38 -4.55 -6.94
N SER A 314 3.06 -3.84 -6.06
CA SER A 314 3.31 -4.33 -4.69
C SER A 314 1.99 -4.39 -3.93
N ASP A 315 1.65 -5.55 -3.36
CA ASP A 315 0.56 -5.67 -2.39
C ASP A 315 1.03 -5.11 -1.04
N GLY A 316 0.43 -4.00 -0.60
CA GLY A 316 0.74 -3.37 0.70
C GLY A 316 1.16 -1.92 0.60
N PRO A 317 1.62 -1.32 1.72
CA PRO A 317 2.15 0.04 1.70
C PRO A 317 3.38 0.14 0.79
N PRO A 318 3.60 1.30 0.13
CA PRO A 318 4.77 1.48 -0.73
C PRO A 318 6.05 1.23 0.08
N THR A 319 6.72 0.17 -0.27
CA THR A 319 8.06 -0.15 0.23
C THR A 319 9.03 0.14 -0.89
N GLY A 320 10.15 0.78 -0.58
CA GLY A 320 11.21 0.99 -1.57
C GLY A 320 11.73 -0.34 -2.15
N PRO A 321 12.72 -0.29 -3.06
CA PRO A 321 13.35 -1.50 -3.59
C PRO A 321 13.77 -2.45 -2.46
N PRO A 322 13.67 -3.78 -2.65
CA PRO A 322 13.96 -4.75 -1.60
C PRO A 322 15.42 -4.70 -1.12
N ILE A 323 16.33 -4.22 -1.97
CA ILE A 323 17.73 -3.97 -1.60
C ILE A 323 18.07 -2.54 -2.02
N ASN A 324 18.54 -1.74 -1.07
CA ASN A 324 19.04 -0.40 -1.30
C ASN A 324 20.48 -0.32 -0.80
N ILE A 325 21.41 0.06 -1.68
CA ILE A 325 22.83 0.20 -1.37
C ILE A 325 23.16 1.69 -1.42
N GLU A 326 23.44 2.30 -0.27
CA GLU A 326 23.85 3.69 -0.20
C GLU A 326 25.35 3.85 -0.33
N VAL A 327 25.79 4.67 -1.28
CA VAL A 327 27.20 5.11 -1.44
C VAL A 327 27.27 6.54 -0.92
N ARG A 328 28.00 6.78 0.18
CA ARG A 328 28.14 8.08 0.83
C ARG A 328 29.56 8.63 0.72
N GLY A 329 29.69 9.94 0.61
CA GLY A 329 30.97 10.64 0.58
C GLY A 329 30.78 12.14 0.42
N ASP A 330 31.88 12.90 0.49
CA ASP A 330 31.85 14.37 0.38
C ASP A 330 32.09 14.85 -1.07
N ASP A 331 32.69 14.02 -1.92
CA ASP A 331 32.95 14.33 -3.33
C ASP A 331 31.93 13.63 -4.22
N TYR A 332 31.05 14.41 -4.82
CA TYR A 332 29.98 13.92 -5.69
C TYR A 332 30.50 13.11 -6.89
N LYS A 333 31.63 13.54 -7.51
CA LYS A 333 32.21 12.85 -8.66
C LYS A 333 32.71 11.45 -8.27
N LEU A 334 33.38 11.37 -7.12
CA LEU A 334 33.90 10.11 -6.60
C LEU A 334 32.75 9.15 -6.18
N ILE A 335 31.68 9.70 -5.59
CA ILE A 335 30.46 8.91 -5.26
C ILE A 335 29.90 8.29 -6.53
N LEU A 336 29.78 9.08 -7.60
CA LEU A 336 29.20 8.65 -8.85
C LEU A 336 30.06 7.60 -9.57
N GLU A 337 31.38 7.80 -9.60
CA GLU A 337 32.34 6.83 -10.16
C GLU A 337 32.30 5.52 -9.38
N THR A 338 32.25 5.60 -8.05
CA THR A 338 32.16 4.41 -7.18
C THR A 338 30.84 3.67 -7.37
N ALA A 339 29.72 4.38 -7.42
CA ALA A 339 28.40 3.79 -7.63
C ALA A 339 28.31 3.08 -9.01
N ASN A 340 28.86 3.69 -10.07
CA ASN A 340 28.93 3.06 -11.39
C ASN A 340 29.85 1.83 -11.41
N ALA A 341 30.99 1.90 -10.73
CA ALA A 341 31.91 0.75 -10.61
C ALA A 341 31.23 -0.40 -9.86
N LEU A 342 30.52 -0.09 -8.76
CA LEU A 342 29.77 -1.08 -7.99
C LEU A 342 28.65 -1.72 -8.81
N ARG A 343 27.89 -0.91 -9.57
CA ARG A 343 26.85 -1.41 -10.49
C ARG A 343 27.43 -2.37 -11.52
N THR A 344 28.55 -1.98 -12.13
CA THR A 344 29.25 -2.81 -13.13
C THR A 344 29.74 -4.12 -12.51
N PHE A 345 30.34 -4.05 -11.31
CA PHE A 345 30.81 -5.22 -10.58
C PHE A 345 29.68 -6.21 -10.27
N ILE A 346 28.55 -5.71 -9.75
CA ILE A 346 27.39 -6.57 -9.42
C ILE A 346 26.82 -7.20 -10.69
N ASN A 347 26.66 -6.44 -11.78
CA ASN A 347 26.16 -6.95 -13.05
C ASN A 347 27.09 -8.03 -13.65
N THR A 348 28.40 -7.83 -13.57
CA THR A 348 29.37 -8.83 -14.06
C THR A 348 29.47 -10.07 -13.16
N SER A 349 29.13 -9.94 -11.88
CA SER A 349 29.12 -11.06 -10.92
C SER A 349 27.96 -12.03 -11.13
N ASN A 350 27.02 -11.70 -12.00
CA ASN A 350 25.89 -12.53 -12.42
C ASN A 350 25.10 -13.14 -11.22
N VAL A 351 24.82 -12.32 -10.21
CA VAL A 351 24.11 -12.74 -8.99
C VAL A 351 22.69 -13.14 -9.35
N PRO A 352 22.25 -14.37 -9.08
CA PRO A 352 20.92 -14.81 -9.44
C PRO A 352 19.85 -14.07 -8.63
N GLY A 353 18.74 -13.69 -9.29
CA GLY A 353 17.60 -13.00 -8.67
C GLY A 353 17.66 -11.48 -8.72
N ILE A 354 18.71 -10.89 -9.30
CA ILE A 354 18.74 -9.45 -9.64
C ILE A 354 18.11 -9.28 -11.02
N GLU A 355 17.01 -8.57 -11.10
CA GLU A 355 16.33 -8.25 -12.35
C GLU A 355 16.84 -6.93 -12.93
N GLU A 356 17.01 -5.93 -12.09
CA GLU A 356 17.52 -4.62 -12.48
C GLU A 356 18.31 -3.96 -11.35
N LEU A 357 19.38 -3.27 -11.71
CA LEU A 357 20.18 -2.45 -10.81
C LEU A 357 20.18 -1.01 -11.30
N LYS A 358 19.40 -0.16 -10.65
CA LYS A 358 19.28 1.28 -10.95
C LYS A 358 20.13 2.13 -10.04
N LEU A 359 20.64 3.23 -10.57
CA LEU A 359 21.13 4.35 -9.76
C LEU A 359 20.00 5.33 -9.57
N ASP A 360 19.89 5.89 -8.37
CA ASP A 360 18.89 6.91 -8.00
C ASP A 360 19.24 8.32 -8.54
N ILE A 361 20.11 8.38 -9.54
CA ILE A 361 20.57 9.62 -10.15
C ILE A 361 20.47 9.46 -11.67
N ASP A 362 19.71 10.35 -12.28
CA ASP A 362 19.63 10.50 -13.72
C ASP A 362 20.89 11.18 -14.25
N GLN A 363 21.71 10.42 -14.98
CA GLN A 363 22.95 10.89 -15.58
C GLN A 363 22.75 11.22 -17.05
N GLY A 364 23.41 12.28 -17.49
CA GLY A 364 23.49 12.57 -18.91
C GLY A 364 22.29 13.28 -19.52
N LYS A 365 21.41 13.88 -18.71
CA LYS A 365 20.29 14.66 -19.23
C LYS A 365 20.83 15.83 -20.09
N PRO A 366 20.57 15.87 -21.40
CA PRO A 366 21.05 16.96 -22.24
C PRO A 366 20.36 18.27 -21.86
N GLU A 367 21.15 19.27 -21.60
CA GLU A 367 20.69 20.62 -21.24
C GLU A 367 21.34 21.65 -22.14
N MET A 368 20.54 22.57 -22.65
CA MET A 368 21.03 23.76 -23.36
C MET A 368 21.01 24.98 -22.44
N ILE A 369 22.17 25.38 -21.99
CA ILE A 369 22.33 26.58 -21.19
C ILE A 369 22.34 27.81 -22.10
N VAL A 370 21.41 28.74 -21.85
CA VAL A 370 21.35 30.03 -22.55
C VAL A 370 21.90 31.09 -21.63
N THR A 371 23.11 31.60 -21.93
CA THR A 371 23.77 32.66 -21.16
C THR A 371 23.49 34.00 -21.83
N ILE A 372 22.86 34.92 -21.09
CA ILE A 372 22.48 36.24 -21.57
C ILE A 372 23.55 37.25 -21.18
N ASP A 373 24.11 37.98 -22.18
CA ASP A 373 24.98 39.15 -21.95
C ASP A 373 24.11 40.32 -21.48
N ARG A 374 24.05 40.52 -20.19
CA ARG A 374 23.23 41.56 -19.55
C ARG A 374 23.65 42.99 -19.96
N GLN A 375 24.93 43.19 -20.26
CA GLN A 375 25.41 44.53 -20.67
C GLN A 375 24.99 44.84 -22.10
N LYS A 376 25.10 43.89 -23.03
CA LYS A 376 24.58 44.04 -24.40
C LYS A 376 23.06 44.19 -24.43
N ALA A 377 22.36 43.35 -23.68
CA ALA A 377 20.89 43.40 -23.59
C ALA A 377 20.45 44.82 -23.11
N ARG A 378 21.07 45.34 -22.04
CA ARG A 378 20.78 46.68 -21.53
C ARG A 378 21.06 47.79 -22.54
N ARG A 379 22.20 47.74 -23.27
CA ARG A 379 22.53 48.71 -24.34
C ARG A 379 21.52 48.69 -25.48
N LEU A 380 21.00 47.53 -25.82
CA LEU A 380 19.99 47.38 -26.85
C LEU A 380 18.57 47.65 -26.35
N GLY A 381 18.38 47.80 -25.04
CA GLY A 381 17.12 48.12 -24.40
C GLY A 381 16.19 46.92 -24.19
N VAL A 382 16.71 45.70 -24.23
CA VAL A 382 15.97 44.45 -24.00
C VAL A 382 16.24 43.96 -22.57
N SER A 383 15.19 43.59 -21.84
CA SER A 383 15.34 42.98 -20.53
C SER A 383 15.60 41.46 -20.63
N THR A 384 16.33 40.93 -19.65
CA THR A 384 16.54 39.47 -19.54
C THR A 384 15.23 38.70 -19.41
N GLY A 385 14.22 39.27 -18.73
CA GLY A 385 12.87 38.67 -18.61
C GLY A 385 12.15 38.57 -19.96
N GLN A 386 12.27 39.59 -20.84
CA GLN A 386 11.72 39.56 -22.20
C GLN A 386 12.38 38.48 -23.05
N ILE A 387 13.71 38.29 -22.93
CA ILE A 387 14.44 37.23 -23.63
C ILE A 387 13.94 35.85 -23.16
N GLY A 388 13.90 35.64 -21.85
CA GLY A 388 13.43 34.37 -21.27
C GLY A 388 11.97 34.03 -21.62
N MET A 389 11.08 35.04 -21.56
CA MET A 389 9.66 34.88 -21.91
C MET A 389 9.47 34.51 -23.38
N ASN A 390 10.23 35.15 -24.30
CA ASN A 390 10.15 34.83 -25.72
C ASN A 390 10.65 33.41 -26.02
N LEU A 391 11.79 33.02 -25.44
CA LEU A 391 12.31 31.65 -25.57
C LEU A 391 11.33 30.62 -25.01
N ARG A 392 10.76 30.87 -23.83
CA ARG A 392 9.78 30.00 -23.24
C ARG A 392 8.53 29.83 -24.12
N THR A 393 8.01 30.94 -24.64
CA THR A 393 6.83 30.93 -25.54
C THR A 393 7.14 30.21 -26.84
N ALA A 394 8.34 30.42 -27.37
CA ALA A 394 8.77 29.77 -28.60
C ALA A 394 8.87 28.22 -28.45
N LEU A 395 9.48 27.75 -27.34
CA LEU A 395 9.72 26.35 -27.08
C LEU A 395 8.46 25.61 -26.58
N TYR A 396 7.82 26.15 -25.57
CA TYR A 396 6.73 25.47 -24.87
C TYR A 396 5.33 25.94 -25.29
N GLY A 397 5.26 27.08 -25.97
CA GLY A 397 4.00 27.71 -26.31
C GLY A 397 3.45 28.59 -25.18
N LYS A 398 2.34 29.24 -25.49
CA LYS A 398 1.55 30.06 -24.57
C LYS A 398 0.07 29.77 -24.85
N GLU A 399 -0.65 29.46 -23.79
CA GLU A 399 -2.10 29.42 -23.83
C GLU A 399 -2.64 30.83 -24.07
N ILE A 400 -3.40 31.00 -25.14
CA ILE A 400 -3.96 32.30 -25.57
C ILE A 400 -5.46 32.39 -25.31
N SER A 401 -6.14 31.27 -25.28
CA SER A 401 -7.59 31.18 -25.08
C SER A 401 -7.98 29.75 -24.74
N THR A 402 -9.23 29.56 -24.31
CA THR A 402 -9.84 28.27 -24.09
C THR A 402 -11.07 28.15 -24.97
N TYR A 403 -11.19 27.08 -25.74
CA TYR A 403 -12.39 26.73 -26.47
C TYR A 403 -13.28 25.86 -25.57
N LYS A 404 -14.54 26.30 -25.39
CA LYS A 404 -15.54 25.58 -24.61
C LYS A 404 -16.43 24.76 -25.52
N ASP A 405 -16.48 23.46 -25.29
CA ASP A 405 -17.39 22.54 -26.01
C ASP A 405 -18.21 21.78 -24.96
N ALA A 406 -19.49 22.14 -24.87
CA ALA A 406 -20.47 21.61 -23.93
C ALA A 406 -19.95 21.64 -22.47
N THR A 407 -19.43 20.55 -21.98
CA THR A 407 -18.88 20.38 -20.60
C THR A 407 -17.37 20.47 -20.50
N ASP A 408 -16.67 20.42 -21.65
CA ASP A 408 -15.21 20.32 -21.69
C ASP A 408 -14.56 21.62 -22.15
N ASP A 409 -13.43 21.97 -21.51
CA ASP A 409 -12.61 23.13 -21.82
C ASP A 409 -11.33 22.71 -22.52
N TYR A 410 -11.12 23.15 -23.77
CA TYR A 410 -9.94 22.84 -24.60
C TYR A 410 -9.01 24.06 -24.66
N PRO A 411 -7.76 24.00 -24.11
CA PRO A 411 -6.84 25.11 -24.17
C PRO A 411 -6.29 25.33 -25.59
N ILE A 412 -6.35 26.56 -26.08
CA ILE A 412 -5.74 26.96 -27.35
C ILE A 412 -4.31 27.43 -27.09
N ASN A 413 -3.34 26.63 -27.51
CA ASN A 413 -1.93 26.91 -27.31
C ASN A 413 -1.28 27.44 -28.60
N LEU A 414 -0.64 28.61 -28.52
CA LEU A 414 0.18 29.17 -29.58
C LEU A 414 1.66 28.80 -29.34
N ARG A 415 2.28 28.11 -30.31
CA ARG A 415 3.71 27.78 -30.28
C ARG A 415 4.32 27.87 -31.70
N LEU A 416 5.64 27.85 -31.77
CA LEU A 416 6.31 27.72 -33.05
C LEU A 416 6.07 26.36 -33.69
N LYS A 417 6.12 26.32 -35.03
CA LYS A 417 6.14 25.05 -35.77
C LYS A 417 7.37 24.23 -35.35
N ASP A 418 7.22 22.92 -35.38
CA ASP A 418 8.25 21.99 -34.94
C ASP A 418 9.56 22.15 -35.70
N GLU A 419 9.55 22.41 -37.01
CA GLU A 419 10.71 22.71 -37.83
C GLU A 419 11.55 23.88 -37.30
N MET A 420 10.91 24.90 -36.72
CA MET A 420 11.58 26.06 -36.12
C MET A 420 11.93 25.81 -34.64
N ARG A 421 11.11 25.07 -33.92
CA ARG A 421 11.28 24.82 -32.51
C ARG A 421 12.46 23.90 -32.23
N TYR A 422 12.67 22.88 -33.08
CA TYR A 422 13.78 21.95 -32.97
C TYR A 422 15.06 22.43 -33.68
N ASN A 423 15.00 23.57 -34.34
CA ASN A 423 16.16 24.19 -34.97
C ASN A 423 16.74 25.27 -34.05
N LYS A 424 17.92 24.98 -33.48
CA LYS A 424 18.62 25.89 -32.56
C LYS A 424 18.89 27.26 -33.16
N ASP A 425 19.30 27.31 -34.43
CA ASP A 425 19.64 28.59 -35.11
C ASP A 425 18.38 29.38 -35.41
N ALA A 426 17.29 28.74 -35.83
CA ALA A 426 16.01 29.41 -36.02
C ALA A 426 15.46 29.97 -34.70
N LEU A 427 15.61 29.23 -33.59
CA LEU A 427 15.20 29.65 -32.25
C LEU A 427 15.99 30.88 -31.78
N LEU A 428 17.32 30.90 -31.93
CA LEU A 428 18.18 32.00 -31.49
C LEU A 428 18.10 33.23 -32.40
N ASN A 429 17.77 33.04 -33.68
CA ASN A 429 17.59 34.16 -34.62
C ASN A 429 16.21 34.81 -34.56
N GLN A 430 15.33 34.34 -33.66
CA GLN A 430 14.08 35.04 -33.40
C GLN A 430 14.30 36.46 -32.95
N LYS A 431 13.51 37.39 -33.52
CA LYS A 431 13.57 38.80 -33.21
C LYS A 431 12.59 39.15 -32.09
N ILE A 432 13.12 39.61 -30.98
CA ILE A 432 12.33 40.18 -29.90
C ILE A 432 11.91 41.59 -30.30
N THR A 433 10.60 41.80 -30.45
CA THR A 433 10.04 43.11 -30.78
C THR A 433 9.59 43.80 -29.50
N PHE A 434 10.10 44.99 -29.24
CA PHE A 434 9.73 45.77 -28.05
C PHE A 434 9.74 47.28 -28.35
N ARG A 435 9.02 48.01 -27.52
CA ARG A 435 9.02 49.48 -27.58
C ARG A 435 10.12 50.03 -26.63
N ASN A 436 11.08 50.77 -27.17
CA ASN A 436 12.08 51.39 -26.34
C ASN A 436 11.44 52.51 -25.50
N GLN A 437 11.55 52.39 -24.18
CA GLN A 437 10.91 53.32 -23.24
C GLN A 437 11.47 54.75 -23.34
N SER A 438 12.74 54.92 -23.72
CA SER A 438 13.39 56.22 -23.80
C SER A 438 13.11 56.97 -25.13
N SER A 439 12.98 56.23 -26.25
CA SER A 439 12.78 56.85 -27.57
C SER A 439 11.39 56.62 -28.15
N GLY A 440 10.55 55.77 -27.54
CA GLY A 440 9.23 55.38 -28.04
C GLY A 440 9.24 54.54 -29.33
N GLN A 441 10.41 54.30 -29.91
CA GLN A 441 10.57 53.55 -31.15
C GLN A 441 10.42 52.06 -30.97
N ILE A 442 9.82 51.37 -31.94
CA ILE A 442 9.78 49.91 -31.99
C ILE A 442 11.13 49.42 -32.50
N LYS A 443 11.77 48.55 -31.68
CA LYS A 443 13.05 47.91 -32.03
C LYS A 443 12.87 46.39 -32.10
N GLN A 444 13.67 45.79 -32.97
CA GLN A 444 13.75 44.32 -33.12
C GLN A 444 15.21 43.91 -32.88
N VAL A 445 15.41 43.01 -31.94
CA VAL A 445 16.73 42.46 -31.60
C VAL A 445 16.67 40.92 -31.67
N PRO A 446 17.53 40.29 -32.47
CA PRO A 446 17.62 38.81 -32.45
C PRO A 446 18.21 38.35 -31.14
N ILE A 447 17.75 37.20 -30.64
CA ILE A 447 18.24 36.64 -29.38
C ILE A 447 19.74 36.35 -29.48
N SER A 448 20.21 35.86 -30.64
CA SER A 448 21.62 35.60 -30.91
C SER A 448 22.56 36.83 -30.72
N ALA A 449 22.03 38.04 -30.80
CA ALA A 449 22.84 39.24 -30.56
C ALA A 449 23.16 39.45 -29.06
N VAL A 450 22.39 38.89 -28.15
CA VAL A 450 22.45 39.11 -26.70
C VAL A 450 22.59 37.83 -25.87
N ALA A 451 22.54 36.63 -26.48
CA ALA A 451 22.67 35.38 -25.80
C ALA A 451 23.60 34.42 -26.54
N THR A 452 24.32 33.62 -25.79
CA THR A 452 25.12 32.48 -26.26
C THR A 452 24.56 31.17 -25.68
N THR A 453 24.74 30.07 -26.37
CA THR A 453 24.27 28.78 -25.94
C THR A 453 25.41 27.78 -25.80
N GLU A 454 25.36 26.99 -24.76
CA GLU A 454 26.28 25.90 -24.49
C GLU A 454 25.44 24.63 -24.17
N ASN A 455 25.81 23.50 -24.81
CA ASN A 455 25.20 22.23 -24.46
C ASN A 455 26.01 21.60 -23.32
N LYS A 456 25.34 21.26 -22.24
CA LYS A 456 25.90 20.54 -21.08
C LYS A 456 25.07 19.31 -20.77
N THR A 457 25.63 18.45 -19.98
CA THR A 457 24.89 17.36 -19.33
C THR A 457 24.54 17.79 -17.92
N ALA A 458 23.27 17.79 -17.58
CA ALA A 458 22.80 18.06 -16.23
C ALA A 458 22.64 16.75 -15.44
N PHE A 459 22.76 16.87 -14.13
CA PHE A 459 22.38 15.82 -13.21
C PHE A 459 21.02 16.20 -12.61
N SER A 460 20.06 15.30 -12.62
CA SER A 460 18.82 15.46 -11.87
C SER A 460 18.69 14.30 -10.88
N ALA A 461 18.38 14.64 -9.64
CA ALA A 461 18.02 13.67 -8.60
C ALA A 461 16.50 13.60 -8.49
#